data_5ba1616dc693a439d5654e23aa3cb6bf
#
_entry.id   5ba1616dc693a439d5654e23aa3cb6bf
#
_cell.length_a   1.000
_cell.length_b   1.000
_cell.length_c   1.000
_cell.angle_alpha   90.00
_cell.angle_beta   90.00
_cell.angle_gamma   90.00
#
_symmetry.space_group_name_H-M   'P 1'
#
loop_
_entity.id
_entity.type
_entity.pdbx_description
1 polymer ?
#
loop_
_entity_poly.entity_id
_entity_poly.type
_entity_poly.pdbx_seq_one_letter_code
_entity_poly.pdbx_strand_id
1 'polypeptide(L)'
;MYKRQNQNNNEKIEFKVKKSEKEWKEQLTPQEFDILRNKGTERPYTGAYNMHFEKGIYECKGCGQALFKSDNKFVSDCGWPSYESAIPGAIVYKEDRSLGMVRTEIICSNCGGHQGHVFDDGPTETGKRYCVNSASINFINNKK
;
A
#
# COMPACT_ATOMS: atom_id res chain seq x y z
N MET A 1 -9.48 -12.95 -20.35
CA MET A 1 -9.01 -12.30 -20.24
C MET A 1 -8.88 -11.55 -19.91
N TYR A 2 -8.77 -11.25 -19.28
CA TYR A 2 -8.42 -10.31 -18.83
C TYR A 2 -8.41 -9.68 -19.51
N LYS A 3 -8.42 -9.40 -19.83
CA LYS A 3 -8.21 -8.72 -20.36
C LYS A 3 -8.46 -8.01 -20.76
N ARG A 4 -8.81 -8.03 -21.03
CA ARG A 4 -8.94 -7.30 -21.26
C ARG A 4 -9.46 -6.70 -20.98
N GLN A 5 -9.78 -6.86 -20.38
CA GLN A 5 -9.98 -6.21 -19.90
C GLN A 5 -9.71 -5.73 -19.51
N ASN A 6 -9.41 -6.00 -19.36
CA ASN A 6 -8.92 -5.32 -18.93
C ASN A 6 -8.31 -4.81 -19.20
N GLN A 7 -8.21 -5.11 -19.67
CA GLN A 7 -7.60 -4.43 -19.88
C GLN A 7 -7.73 -3.62 -19.98
N ASN A 8 -7.62 -3.78 -20.23
CA ASN A 8 -7.86 -2.57 -20.25
C ASN A 8 -8.49 -1.98 -19.25
N ASN A 9 -8.67 -2.67 -18.49
CA ASN A 9 -9.15 -2.10 -17.35
C ASN A 9 -8.27 -1.22 -16.61
N ASN A 10 -7.03 -1.54 -16.50
CA ASN A 10 -6.11 -0.70 -15.78
C ASN A 10 -6.09 0.69 -16.30
N GLU A 11 -6.20 0.81 -17.60
CA GLU A 11 -6.23 2.12 -18.17
C GLU A 11 -7.46 2.89 -17.81
N LYS A 12 -8.48 2.17 -17.34
CA LYS A 12 -9.73 2.82 -17.03
C LYS A 12 -9.91 3.15 -15.59
N ILE A 13 -8.91 2.86 -14.76
CA ILE A 13 -8.99 3.20 -13.35
C ILE A 13 -8.86 4.70 -13.24
N GLU A 14 -9.84 5.30 -12.58
CA GLU A 14 -9.81 6.73 -12.34
C GLU A 14 -9.70 6.99 -10.87
N PHE A 15 -8.72 7.77 -10.48
CA PHE A 15 -8.50 8.10 -9.08
C PHE A 15 -9.13 9.46 -8.80
N LYS A 16 -9.75 9.58 -7.64
CA LYS A 16 -10.40 10.83 -7.27
C LYS A 16 -9.38 11.92 -6.96
N VAL A 17 -8.23 11.54 -6.43
CA VAL A 17 -7.19 12.51 -6.11
C VAL A 17 -6.18 12.46 -7.24
N LYS A 18 -6.05 13.59 -7.94
CA LYS A 18 -5.11 13.72 -9.06
C LYS A 18 -4.28 14.96 -8.84
N LYS A 19 -2.98 14.80 -8.80
CA LYS A 19 -2.06 15.90 -8.59
C LYS A 19 -0.91 15.78 -9.57
N SER A 20 -0.34 16.92 -9.94
CA SER A 20 0.84 16.91 -10.79
C SER A 20 2.05 16.41 -10.00
N GLU A 21 3.08 16.02 -10.72
CA GLU A 21 4.31 15.58 -10.07
C GLU A 21 4.84 16.67 -9.15
N LYS A 22 4.75 17.91 -9.57
CA LYS A 22 5.22 19.03 -8.76
C LYS A 22 4.45 19.12 -7.46
N GLU A 23 3.13 18.97 -7.52
CA GLU A 23 2.30 19.03 -6.32
C GLU A 23 2.64 17.91 -5.34
N TRP A 24 2.86 16.70 -5.87
CA TRP A 24 3.25 15.59 -5.02
C TRP A 24 4.61 15.85 -4.36
N LYS A 25 5.56 16.40 -5.12
CA LYS A 25 6.88 16.67 -4.56
C LYS A 25 6.84 17.74 -3.49
N GLU A 26 5.92 18.66 -3.58
CA GLU A 26 5.79 19.71 -2.56
C GLU A 26 5.18 19.15 -1.28
N GLN A 27 4.33 18.15 -1.40
CA GLN A 27 3.62 17.59 -0.26
C GLN A 27 4.42 16.51 0.45
N LEU A 28 5.22 15.75 -0.27
CA LEU A 28 5.88 14.56 0.24
C LEU A 28 7.38 14.78 0.37
N THR A 29 7.99 14.06 1.32
CA THR A 29 9.45 14.04 1.37
C THR A 29 9.96 13.30 0.13
N PRO A 30 11.25 13.47 -0.21
CA PRO A 30 11.80 12.72 -1.35
C PRO A 30 11.61 11.22 -1.25
N GLN A 31 11.78 10.65 -0.06
CA GLN A 31 11.57 9.21 0.11
C GLN A 31 10.11 8.84 -0.11
N GLU A 32 9.19 9.61 0.47
CA GLU A 32 7.77 9.34 0.32
C GLU A 32 7.36 9.45 -1.14
N PHE A 33 7.86 10.48 -1.83
CA PHE A 33 7.54 10.65 -3.23
C PHE A 33 8.03 9.46 -4.06
N ASP A 34 9.28 9.04 -3.83
CA ASP A 34 9.84 7.92 -4.57
C ASP A 34 9.01 6.66 -4.38
N ILE A 35 8.60 6.40 -3.16
CA ILE A 35 7.86 5.17 -2.86
C ILE A 35 6.43 5.27 -3.38
N LEU A 36 5.74 6.36 -3.07
CA LEU A 36 4.32 6.47 -3.42
C LEU A 36 4.08 6.68 -4.91
N ARG A 37 4.94 7.45 -5.57
CA ARG A 37 4.67 7.82 -6.94
C ARG A 37 5.59 7.15 -7.96
N ASN A 38 6.73 6.63 -7.53
CA ASN A 38 7.69 5.97 -8.43
C ASN A 38 7.88 4.49 -8.10
N LYS A 39 6.99 3.92 -7.27
CA LYS A 39 7.02 2.50 -6.91
C LYS A 39 8.32 2.09 -6.22
N GLY A 40 8.91 2.99 -5.46
CA GLY A 40 10.09 2.64 -4.69
C GLY A 40 9.73 1.71 -3.53
N THR A 41 10.75 1.17 -2.89
CA THR A 41 10.59 0.29 -1.74
C THR A 41 11.55 0.74 -0.65
N GLU A 42 11.04 0.90 0.57
CA GLU A 42 11.93 1.23 1.68
C GLU A 42 12.77 0.01 2.05
N ARG A 43 13.90 0.27 2.70
CA ARG A 43 14.75 -0.83 3.16
C ARG A 43 14.02 -1.61 4.25
N PRO A 44 14.15 -2.95 4.23
CA PRO A 44 13.49 -3.75 5.28
C PRO A 44 14.00 -3.36 6.67
N TYR A 45 13.11 -3.43 7.64
CA TYR A 45 13.39 -3.17 9.05
C TYR A 45 13.66 -1.70 9.37
N THR A 46 13.54 -0.78 8.40
CA THR A 46 13.79 0.63 8.66
C THR A 46 12.53 1.45 8.85
N GLY A 47 11.35 0.92 8.47
CA GLY A 47 10.12 1.70 8.53
C GLY A 47 9.60 1.87 9.94
N ALA A 48 8.95 3.00 10.19
CA ALA A 48 8.47 3.33 11.53
C ALA A 48 7.38 2.38 12.02
N TYR A 49 6.63 1.78 11.09
CA TYR A 49 5.46 0.99 11.50
C TYR A 49 5.69 -0.51 11.40
N ASN A 50 6.91 -0.95 11.13
CA ASN A 50 7.19 -2.38 10.99
C ASN A 50 6.69 -3.16 12.20
N MET A 51 7.13 -2.77 13.39
CA MET A 51 6.73 -3.44 14.63
C MET A 51 5.83 -2.57 15.49
N HIS A 52 4.98 -1.80 14.84
CA HIS A 52 4.07 -0.88 15.52
C HIS A 52 2.70 -1.54 15.61
N PHE A 53 2.18 -1.69 16.83
CA PHE A 53 0.93 -2.43 17.03
C PHE A 53 -0.10 -1.68 17.89
N GLU A 54 -0.05 -0.36 17.92
CA GLU A 54 -1.08 0.41 18.59
C GLU A 54 -2.38 0.30 17.84
N LYS A 55 -3.48 0.50 18.53
CA LYS A 55 -4.80 0.39 17.94
C LYS A 55 -5.13 1.65 17.16
N GLY A 56 -5.55 1.46 15.93
CA GLY A 56 -5.89 2.57 15.08
C GLY A 56 -6.02 2.17 13.63
N ILE A 57 -5.90 3.18 12.78
CA ILE A 57 -6.08 3.04 11.33
C ILE A 57 -4.80 3.52 10.66
N TYR A 58 -4.42 2.82 9.59
CA TYR A 58 -3.30 3.24 8.75
C TYR A 58 -3.88 3.83 7.47
N GLU A 59 -3.56 5.09 7.22
CA GLU A 59 -4.07 5.83 6.07
C GLU A 59 -3.00 5.99 5.01
N CYS A 60 -3.44 6.22 3.77
CA CYS A 60 -2.50 6.54 2.69
C CYS A 60 -1.80 7.85 3.01
N LYS A 61 -0.47 7.84 2.95
CA LYS A 61 0.30 9.04 3.22
C LYS A 61 0.01 10.14 2.22
N GLY A 62 -0.37 9.75 1.01
CA GLY A 62 -0.62 10.73 -0.04
C GLY A 62 -1.96 11.43 0.06
N CYS A 63 -3.02 10.71 0.39
CA CYS A 63 -4.36 11.30 0.31
C CYS A 63 -5.21 11.14 1.57
N GLY A 64 -4.74 10.35 2.54
CA GLY A 64 -5.48 10.20 3.79
C GLY A 64 -6.57 9.15 3.77
N GLN A 65 -6.73 8.40 2.69
CA GLN A 65 -7.74 7.35 2.69
C GLN A 65 -7.35 6.23 3.64
N ALA A 66 -8.30 5.76 4.45
CA ALA A 66 -8.04 4.64 5.34
C ALA A 66 -7.79 3.38 4.52
N LEU A 67 -6.72 2.67 4.82
CA LEU A 67 -6.31 1.50 4.04
C LEU A 67 -6.30 0.21 4.85
N PHE A 68 -5.76 0.26 6.06
CA PHE A 68 -5.60 -0.93 6.88
C PHE A 68 -5.96 -0.63 8.32
N LYS A 69 -6.46 -1.65 9.01
CA LYS A 69 -6.78 -1.54 10.43
C LYS A 69 -5.73 -2.29 11.24
N SER A 70 -5.42 -1.75 12.41
CA SER A 70 -4.47 -2.41 13.30
C SER A 70 -4.92 -3.83 13.67
N ASP A 71 -6.23 -4.07 13.71
CA ASP A 71 -6.76 -5.39 14.04
C ASP A 71 -6.32 -6.46 13.05
N ASN A 72 -5.96 -6.06 11.85
CA ASN A 72 -5.55 -6.99 10.81
C ASN A 72 -4.03 -7.06 10.62
N LYS A 73 -3.30 -6.36 11.47
CA LYS A 73 -1.83 -6.36 11.40
C LYS A 73 -1.27 -7.53 12.19
N PHE A 74 -0.25 -8.18 11.66
CA PHE A 74 0.36 -9.31 12.36
C PHE A 74 1.87 -9.19 12.33
N VAL A 75 2.52 -9.90 13.23
CA VAL A 75 3.98 -9.91 13.30
C VAL A 75 4.51 -10.72 12.14
N SER A 76 5.41 -10.12 11.36
CA SER A 76 6.04 -10.78 10.23
C SER A 76 7.53 -10.48 10.27
N ASP A 77 8.31 -11.45 9.84
CA ASP A 77 9.76 -11.31 9.82
C ASP A 77 10.25 -10.75 8.49
N CYS A 78 9.36 -10.25 7.65
CA CYS A 78 9.75 -9.78 6.33
C CYS A 78 10.44 -8.42 6.34
N GLY A 79 10.29 -7.65 7.41
CA GLY A 79 10.94 -6.34 7.50
C GLY A 79 10.04 -5.17 7.16
N TRP A 80 8.78 -5.41 6.84
CA TRP A 80 7.78 -4.38 6.53
C TRP A 80 6.51 -4.67 7.29
N PRO A 81 5.69 -3.61 7.56
CA PRO A 81 4.38 -3.84 8.17
C PRO A 81 3.57 -4.83 7.35
N SER A 82 2.91 -5.76 8.02
CA SER A 82 2.18 -6.83 7.34
C SER A 82 0.76 -6.93 7.85
N TYR A 83 -0.19 -7.09 6.93
CA TYR A 83 -1.61 -7.14 7.26
C TYR A 83 -2.24 -8.33 6.58
N GLU A 84 -3.27 -8.91 7.22
CA GLU A 84 -3.96 -10.05 6.64
C GLU A 84 -5.05 -9.63 5.67
N SER A 85 -5.50 -8.39 5.75
CA SER A 85 -6.52 -7.88 4.84
C SER A 85 -6.50 -6.36 4.83
N ALA A 86 -7.10 -5.78 3.80
CA ALA A 86 -7.24 -4.34 3.66
C ALA A 86 -8.70 -3.97 3.87
N ILE A 87 -8.95 -2.68 4.12
CA ILE A 87 -10.32 -2.18 4.21
C ILE A 87 -10.97 -2.37 2.84
N PRO A 88 -12.19 -2.92 2.78
CA PRO A 88 -12.84 -3.18 1.48
C PRO A 88 -12.91 -1.91 0.63
N GLY A 89 -12.55 -2.04 -0.62
CA GLY A 89 -12.59 -0.94 -1.57
C GLY A 89 -11.43 0.03 -1.51
N ALA A 90 -10.52 -0.14 -0.55
CA ALA A 90 -9.44 0.83 -0.35
C ALA A 90 -8.25 0.59 -1.27
N ILE A 91 -8.12 -0.61 -1.79
CA ILE A 91 -6.93 -1.03 -2.54
C ILE A 91 -7.32 -1.47 -3.95
N VAL A 92 -6.49 -1.08 -4.92
CA VAL A 92 -6.55 -1.60 -6.27
C VAL A 92 -5.34 -2.52 -6.44
N TYR A 93 -5.57 -3.65 -7.08
CA TYR A 93 -4.54 -4.68 -7.27
C TYR A 93 -4.05 -4.64 -8.71
N LYS A 94 -2.74 -4.66 -8.90
CA LYS A 94 -2.15 -4.61 -10.24
C LYS A 94 -1.06 -5.67 -10.35
N GLU A 95 -0.96 -6.28 -11.51
CA GLU A 95 0.12 -7.21 -11.76
C GLU A 95 1.42 -6.44 -11.93
N ASP A 96 2.48 -6.91 -11.28
CA ASP A 96 3.78 -6.27 -11.31
C ASP A 96 4.80 -7.30 -11.79
N ARG A 97 5.38 -7.07 -12.95
CA ARG A 97 6.35 -8.00 -13.54
C ARG A 97 7.79 -7.48 -13.47
N SER A 98 8.02 -6.47 -12.66
CA SER A 98 9.37 -5.91 -12.55
C SER A 98 10.31 -6.90 -11.87
N LEU A 99 11.60 -6.69 -12.06
CA LEU A 99 12.66 -7.47 -11.42
C LEU A 99 12.60 -8.95 -11.77
N GLY A 100 12.01 -9.29 -12.93
CA GLY A 100 11.94 -10.69 -13.34
C GLY A 100 10.98 -11.53 -12.52
N MET A 101 10.12 -10.91 -11.74
CA MET A 101 9.15 -11.59 -10.90
C MET A 101 7.75 -11.21 -11.30
N VAL A 102 6.79 -12.08 -10.95
CA VAL A 102 5.38 -11.75 -11.11
C VAL A 102 4.80 -11.62 -9.72
N ARG A 103 4.40 -10.41 -9.38
CA ARG A 103 3.83 -10.12 -8.05
C ARG A 103 2.55 -9.32 -8.23
N THR A 104 1.80 -9.18 -7.14
CA THR A 104 0.61 -8.34 -7.15
C THR A 104 0.91 -7.08 -6.35
N GLU A 105 0.94 -5.97 -7.06
CA GLU A 105 1.13 -4.66 -6.45
C GLU A 105 -0.18 -4.17 -5.85
N ILE A 106 -0.10 -3.49 -4.71
CA ILE A 106 -1.27 -2.86 -4.11
C ILE A 106 -1.07 -1.35 -4.10
N ILE A 107 -2.12 -0.64 -4.55
CA ILE A 107 -2.09 0.82 -4.61
C ILE A 107 -3.36 1.36 -3.97
N CYS A 108 -3.29 2.61 -3.52
CA CYS A 108 -4.45 3.29 -2.94
C CYS A 108 -5.50 3.52 -4.02
N SER A 109 -6.74 3.11 -3.76
CA SER A 109 -7.79 3.27 -4.76
C SER A 109 -8.19 4.73 -4.97
N ASN A 110 -7.84 5.61 -4.04
CA ASN A 110 -8.23 7.02 -4.09
C ASN A 110 -7.23 7.89 -4.85
N CYS A 111 -5.94 7.65 -4.70
CA CYS A 111 -4.92 8.49 -5.34
C CYS A 111 -3.93 7.73 -6.19
N GLY A 112 -3.97 6.41 -6.17
CA GLY A 112 -3.05 5.59 -6.95
C GLY A 112 -1.67 5.43 -6.35
N GLY A 113 -1.45 5.88 -5.11
CA GLY A 113 -0.14 5.77 -4.48
C GLY A 113 0.25 4.33 -4.20
N HIS A 114 1.50 4.00 -4.53
CA HIS A 114 2.03 2.65 -4.34
C HIS A 114 2.15 2.35 -2.85
N GLN A 115 1.57 1.22 -2.42
CA GLN A 115 1.64 0.83 -1.02
C GLN A 115 2.62 -0.33 -0.81
N GLY A 116 2.66 -1.26 -1.72
CA GLY A 116 3.50 -2.43 -1.58
C GLY A 116 3.00 -3.56 -2.44
N HIS A 117 3.02 -4.76 -1.90
CA HIS A 117 2.60 -5.96 -2.62
C HIS A 117 1.83 -6.88 -1.69
N VAL A 118 1.00 -7.74 -2.26
CA VAL A 118 0.31 -8.76 -1.47
C VAL A 118 0.75 -10.14 -1.95
N PHE A 119 0.94 -11.04 -0.99
CA PHE A 119 1.41 -12.40 -1.25
C PHE A 119 0.43 -13.39 -0.62
N ASP A 120 0.50 -14.65 -1.08
CA ASP A 120 -0.39 -15.71 -0.59
C ASP A 120 0.29 -16.58 0.45
N ASP A 121 1.23 -16.03 1.18
CA ASP A 121 2.00 -16.76 2.17
C ASP A 121 1.78 -16.23 3.58
N GLY A 122 0.59 -15.72 3.87
CA GLY A 122 0.29 -15.19 5.19
C GLY A 122 -0.07 -16.30 6.18
N PRO A 123 0.17 -16.05 7.45
CA PRO A 123 -0.03 -17.08 8.50
C PRO A 123 -1.44 -17.13 9.06
N THR A 124 -2.34 -16.25 8.65
CA THR A 124 -3.68 -16.20 9.23
C THR A 124 -4.68 -16.87 8.32
N GLU A 125 -5.96 -16.82 8.72
CA GLU A 125 -7.03 -17.47 7.97
C GLU A 125 -7.14 -16.99 6.54
N THR A 126 -6.86 -15.70 6.29
CA THR A 126 -6.98 -15.20 4.93
C THR A 126 -5.90 -15.75 4.01
N GLY A 127 -4.79 -16.22 4.58
CA GLY A 127 -3.67 -16.71 3.79
C GLY A 127 -2.91 -15.60 3.08
N LYS A 128 -3.28 -14.35 3.31
CA LYS A 128 -2.67 -13.21 2.62
C LYS A 128 -1.69 -12.48 3.51
N ARG A 129 -0.67 -11.93 2.88
CA ARG A 129 0.27 -11.05 3.56
C ARG A 129 0.40 -9.80 2.71
N TYR A 130 -0.27 -8.73 3.16
CA TYR A 130 -0.15 -7.41 2.55
C TYR A 130 1.09 -6.76 3.13
N CYS A 131 2.11 -6.66 2.32
CA CYS A 131 3.41 -6.15 2.74
C CYS A 131 3.51 -4.69 2.30
N VAL A 132 3.56 -3.78 3.26
CA VAL A 132 3.34 -2.35 3.00
C VAL A 132 4.55 -1.54 3.43
N ASN A 133 4.91 -0.53 2.62
CA ASN A 133 5.98 0.39 3.01
C ASN A 133 5.48 1.33 4.09
N SER A 134 6.22 1.46 5.18
CA SER A 134 5.85 2.41 6.23
C SER A 134 5.75 3.83 5.70
N ALA A 135 6.61 4.18 4.73
CA ALA A 135 6.61 5.53 4.18
C ALA A 135 5.38 5.83 3.35
N SER A 136 4.61 4.80 2.99
CA SER A 136 3.39 4.98 2.20
C SER A 136 2.16 5.23 3.06
N ILE A 137 2.27 5.06 4.37
CA ILE A 137 1.12 5.12 5.26
C ILE A 137 1.39 6.04 6.43
N ASN A 138 0.29 6.45 7.08
CA ASN A 138 0.34 7.28 8.26
C ASN A 138 -0.62 6.69 9.29
N PHE A 139 -0.16 6.53 10.51
CA PHE A 139 -0.97 5.92 11.56
C PHE A 139 -1.84 6.96 12.25
N ILE A 140 -3.12 6.65 12.40
CA ILE A 140 -4.07 7.49 13.14
C ILE A 140 -4.54 6.69 14.33
N ASN A 141 -4.28 7.21 15.50
CA ASN A 141 -4.70 6.58 16.75
C ASN A 141 -6.21 6.65 16.84
N ASN A 142 -6.87 5.52 17.16
CA ASN A 142 -8.33 5.56 17.21
C ASN A 142 -8.82 5.77 18.63
N LYS A 143 -7.98 6.29 19.50
CA LYS A 143 -8.43 6.68 20.80
C LYS A 143 -9.38 7.84 20.69
N LYS A 144 -10.38 7.86 21.50
CA LYS A 144 -11.30 8.96 21.46
C LYS A 144 -11.37 9.60 22.79
#